data_066cd23c46e24f1688614309a1d50d9e
#
_entry.id   066cd23c46e24f1688614309a1d50d9e
#
_cell.length_a   1.000
_cell.length_b   1.000
_cell.length_c   1.000
_cell.angle_alpha   90.00
_cell.angle_beta   90.00
_cell.angle_gamma   90.00
#
_symmetry.space_group_name_H-M   'P 1'
#
loop_
_entity.id
_entity.type
_entity.pdbx_description
1 polymer ?
#
loop_
_entity_poly.entity_id
_entity_poly.type
_entity_poly.pdbx_seq_one_letter_code
_entity_poly.pdbx_strand_id
1 'polypeptide(L)'
;MNSPITSARYISRRSALASLGAGFGSLALADALQAESSTRMTTTHAPVAKHVIFLFMAGGASSIDLLDEKPILKKYAGQRPAGADLRTERVTGGLLPAPWKFLPGGDCGTRFSELLPHLRERADDLCVVKSVVGGNPNHAPAANHLFSGRIDQIHPSLGAWVSYGLGTENRNLPGFVSLSDGGNASRYVRSGYLPSEHQGTPINTTEKDPEKMIRNLRNANVDRETQERQLDFISRMNRRQLELTGADSALEARIRAMETAFRMQFAAGDAFDLKQETQATQDEYGTSPYARGCLIARRLIERGVRYIHIEHGGWDHHENINKGISSSSRQIDQPTAALIKDLKQRGLLDETLIVWGGEFGRTPVSESGHGRDHNHWGFTMWLAGGGIRGGMTYGATDEFGFRAVENRVTVHDLHATLLHQLGFDHERLTYRYSGRDFRLTDIHGQVISDVLA
;
A
#
# COMPACT_ATOMS: atom_id res chain seq x y z
N MET A 1 26.67 84.37 -8.20
CA MET A 1 25.46 83.55 -7.85
C MET A 1 25.87 82.07 -7.91
N ASN A 2 26.00 81.50 -6.75
CA ASN A 2 26.56 80.15 -6.56
C ASN A 2 25.45 79.07 -6.71
N SER A 3 25.63 78.15 -7.64
CA SER A 3 24.82 76.90 -7.68
C SER A 3 25.43 75.84 -6.75
N PRO A 4 24.63 75.11 -5.99
CA PRO A 4 25.17 74.08 -5.12
C PRO A 4 25.43 72.79 -5.89
N ILE A 5 26.62 72.26 -5.80
CA ILE A 5 27.06 70.95 -6.30
C ILE A 5 26.39 69.88 -5.42
N THR A 6 25.54 69.08 -6.04
CA THR A 6 24.94 67.86 -5.45
C THR A 6 26.01 66.83 -5.20
N SER A 7 26.28 66.53 -3.93
CA SER A 7 27.21 65.46 -3.52
C SER A 7 26.67 64.10 -3.88
N ALA A 8 27.28 63.43 -4.84
CA ALA A 8 27.06 62.02 -5.12
C ALA A 8 27.43 61.19 -3.89
N ARG A 9 26.44 60.53 -3.25
CA ARG A 9 26.68 59.57 -2.19
C ARG A 9 27.42 58.37 -2.78
N TYR A 10 28.71 58.26 -2.49
CA TYR A 10 29.48 57.04 -2.77
C TYR A 10 28.97 55.92 -1.88
N ILE A 11 28.31 54.93 -2.46
CA ILE A 11 27.97 53.67 -1.78
C ILE A 11 29.27 52.88 -1.67
N SER A 12 29.71 52.57 -0.42
CA SER A 12 30.88 51.77 -0.20
C SER A 12 30.65 50.34 -0.74
N ARG A 13 31.74 49.71 -1.22
CA ARG A 13 31.68 48.30 -1.68
C ARG A 13 31.06 47.37 -0.60
N ARG A 14 31.30 47.68 0.67
CA ARG A 14 30.75 46.91 1.80
C ARG A 14 29.21 47.15 1.93
N SER A 15 28.72 48.35 1.69
CA SER A 15 27.27 48.64 1.71
C SER A 15 26.58 48.06 0.48
N ALA A 16 27.21 48.05 -0.68
CA ALA A 16 26.68 47.38 -1.87
C ALA A 16 26.64 45.87 -1.73
N LEU A 17 27.68 45.24 -1.13
CA LEU A 17 27.68 43.81 -0.84
C LEU A 17 26.68 43.44 0.25
N ALA A 18 26.48 44.27 1.27
CA ALA A 18 25.48 44.05 2.32
C ALA A 18 24.04 44.15 1.76
N SER A 19 23.77 45.10 0.87
CA SER A 19 22.42 45.20 0.25
C SER A 19 22.13 44.11 -0.78
N LEU A 20 23.15 43.65 -1.52
CA LEU A 20 23.04 42.49 -2.42
C LEU A 20 22.92 41.19 -1.60
N GLY A 21 23.71 41.03 -0.53
CA GLY A 21 23.65 39.86 0.36
C GLY A 21 22.33 39.73 1.11
N ALA A 22 21.72 40.86 1.53
CA ALA A 22 20.41 40.84 2.17
C ALA A 22 19.28 40.46 1.20
N GLY A 23 19.37 40.85 -0.07
CA GLY A 23 18.39 40.48 -1.10
C GLY A 23 18.49 39.00 -1.52
N PHE A 24 19.69 38.51 -1.77
CA PHE A 24 19.92 37.11 -2.11
C PHE A 24 19.81 36.18 -0.89
N GLY A 25 20.19 36.63 0.29
CA GLY A 25 20.04 35.88 1.51
C GLY A 25 18.58 35.66 1.94
N SER A 26 17.70 36.62 1.68
CA SER A 26 16.25 36.48 1.94
C SER A 26 15.58 35.54 0.91
N LEU A 27 16.01 35.56 -0.36
CA LEU A 27 15.56 34.61 -1.38
C LEU A 27 16.08 33.20 -1.10
N ALA A 28 17.36 33.05 -0.71
CA ALA A 28 17.92 31.78 -0.33
C ALA A 28 17.31 31.22 0.97
N LEU A 29 16.96 32.08 1.93
CA LEU A 29 16.24 31.70 3.14
C LEU A 29 14.77 31.33 2.83
N ALA A 30 14.11 32.07 1.94
CA ALA A 30 12.77 31.71 1.47
C ALA A 30 12.77 30.39 0.70
N ASP A 31 13.76 30.16 -0.16
CA ASP A 31 13.97 28.86 -0.86
C ASP A 31 14.33 27.73 0.13
N ALA A 32 15.17 27.99 1.13
CA ALA A 32 15.49 27.03 2.17
C ALA A 32 14.28 26.70 3.06
N LEU A 33 13.48 27.71 3.42
CA LEU A 33 12.23 27.50 4.16
C LEU A 33 11.14 26.81 3.31
N GLN A 34 11.11 27.07 1.99
CA GLN A 34 10.28 26.30 1.07
C GLN A 34 10.85 24.89 0.86
N ALA A 35 12.16 24.71 0.80
CA ALA A 35 12.78 23.38 0.71
C ALA A 35 12.58 22.54 1.99
N GLU A 36 12.54 23.14 3.18
CA GLU A 36 12.15 22.44 4.42
C GLU A 36 10.66 22.04 4.44
N SER A 37 9.80 22.77 3.70
CA SER A 37 8.38 22.43 3.53
C SER A 37 8.10 21.51 2.32
N SER A 38 9.08 21.24 1.45
CA SER A 38 8.89 20.68 0.12
C SER A 38 9.19 19.20 -0.08
N THR A 39 9.15 18.39 0.99
CA THR A 39 9.10 16.92 0.83
C THR A 39 7.69 16.38 0.58
N ARG A 40 6.66 17.25 0.59
CA ARG A 40 5.28 16.90 0.34
C ARG A 40 4.81 17.53 -0.96
N MET A 41 4.36 16.70 -1.91
CA MET A 41 3.72 17.20 -3.12
C MET A 41 2.41 17.93 -2.76
N THR A 42 2.11 19.01 -3.43
CA THR A 42 0.82 19.69 -3.25
C THR A 42 -0.28 18.79 -3.80
N THR A 43 -1.28 18.47 -2.96
CA THR A 43 -2.48 17.77 -3.40
C THR A 43 -3.23 18.62 -4.43
N THR A 44 -3.83 17.99 -5.42
CA THR A 44 -4.58 18.67 -6.49
C THR A 44 -5.99 19.05 -6.05
N HIS A 45 -6.50 18.37 -5.05
CA HIS A 45 -7.79 18.61 -4.38
C HIS A 45 -7.71 18.18 -2.92
N ALA A 46 -8.75 18.47 -2.14
CA ALA A 46 -8.81 18.09 -0.73
C ALA A 46 -8.80 16.54 -0.60
N PRO A 47 -7.84 15.95 0.12
CA PRO A 47 -7.82 14.50 0.34
C PRO A 47 -8.95 14.07 1.26
N VAL A 48 -9.60 12.95 0.93
CA VAL A 48 -10.53 12.26 1.82
C VAL A 48 -9.77 11.28 2.70
N ALA A 49 -8.84 10.53 2.10
CA ALA A 49 -7.98 9.59 2.80
C ALA A 49 -6.60 10.19 3.11
N LYS A 50 -6.01 9.80 4.22
CA LYS A 50 -4.65 10.16 4.64
C LYS A 50 -3.73 8.94 4.68
N HIS A 51 -4.31 7.75 4.75
CA HIS A 51 -3.62 6.48 4.98
C HIS A 51 -4.14 5.39 4.06
N VAL A 52 -3.28 4.41 3.77
CA VAL A 52 -3.65 3.20 3.03
C VAL A 52 -3.16 1.97 3.78
N ILE A 53 -4.03 0.98 3.96
CA ILE A 53 -3.68 -0.37 4.38
C ILE A 53 -4.00 -1.33 3.23
N PHE A 54 -2.98 -1.97 2.67
CA PHE A 54 -3.15 -2.97 1.62
C PHE A 54 -2.98 -4.37 2.20
N LEU A 55 -4.07 -5.14 2.24
CA LEU A 55 -4.12 -6.53 2.70
C LEU A 55 -3.90 -7.44 1.49
N PHE A 56 -2.67 -7.89 1.29
CA PHE A 56 -2.27 -8.67 0.13
C PHE A 56 -2.33 -10.16 0.38
N MET A 57 -3.19 -10.85 -0.34
CA MET A 57 -3.39 -12.29 -0.30
C MET A 57 -2.52 -12.97 -1.36
N ALA A 58 -1.22 -13.11 -1.04
CA ALA A 58 -0.22 -13.60 -1.98
C ALA A 58 -0.47 -15.04 -2.41
N GLY A 59 -0.60 -15.23 -3.71
CA GLY A 59 -0.92 -16.52 -4.32
C GLY A 59 -2.28 -16.54 -5.01
N GLY A 60 -3.05 -15.46 -4.98
CA GLY A 60 -4.31 -15.35 -5.71
C GLY A 60 -5.51 -16.01 -5.02
N ALA A 61 -6.13 -15.29 -4.10
CA ALA A 61 -7.32 -15.75 -3.39
C ALA A 61 -8.48 -16.04 -4.36
N SER A 62 -9.15 -17.19 -4.18
CA SER A 62 -10.24 -17.61 -5.06
C SER A 62 -11.50 -16.81 -4.84
N SER A 63 -11.83 -15.92 -5.77
CA SER A 63 -13.06 -15.11 -5.74
C SER A 63 -14.32 -15.98 -5.68
N ILE A 64 -14.35 -17.04 -6.46
CA ILE A 64 -15.49 -17.95 -6.62
C ILE A 64 -15.82 -18.70 -5.32
N ASP A 65 -14.81 -18.96 -4.52
CA ASP A 65 -14.96 -19.70 -3.26
C ASP A 65 -15.21 -18.77 -2.07
N LEU A 66 -14.98 -17.44 -2.22
CA LEU A 66 -15.05 -16.48 -1.11
C LEU A 66 -16.13 -15.40 -1.27
N LEU A 67 -16.20 -14.74 -2.45
CA LEU A 67 -16.93 -13.47 -2.63
C LEU A 67 -17.80 -13.41 -3.89
N ASP A 68 -17.61 -14.31 -4.86
CA ASP A 68 -18.32 -14.31 -6.14
C ASP A 68 -19.04 -15.63 -6.39
N GLU A 69 -20.19 -15.80 -5.71
CA GLU A 69 -21.02 -17.01 -5.81
C GLU A 69 -21.47 -17.27 -7.26
N LYS A 70 -21.21 -18.48 -7.75
CA LYS A 70 -21.59 -18.94 -9.09
C LYS A 70 -22.42 -20.24 -9.02
N PRO A 71 -23.75 -20.15 -8.80
CA PRO A 71 -24.61 -21.33 -8.66
C PRO A 71 -24.61 -22.27 -9.88
N ILE A 72 -24.35 -21.72 -11.07
CA ILE A 72 -24.27 -22.46 -12.32
C ILE A 72 -23.17 -23.53 -12.32
N LEU A 73 -22.10 -23.32 -11.55
CA LEU A 73 -21.02 -24.29 -11.42
C LEU A 73 -21.50 -25.62 -10.85
N LYS A 74 -22.52 -25.60 -9.97
CA LYS A 74 -23.14 -26.83 -9.44
C LYS A 74 -23.92 -27.59 -10.50
N LYS A 75 -24.60 -26.86 -11.40
CA LYS A 75 -25.40 -27.45 -12.49
C LYS A 75 -24.52 -28.18 -13.50
N TYR A 76 -23.35 -27.65 -13.78
CA TYR A 76 -22.42 -28.19 -14.78
C TYR A 76 -21.15 -28.76 -14.16
N ALA A 77 -21.19 -29.23 -12.91
CA ALA A 77 -20.04 -29.80 -12.23
C ALA A 77 -19.37 -30.91 -13.05
N GLY A 78 -18.05 -30.81 -13.20
CA GLY A 78 -17.25 -31.76 -13.97
C GLY A 78 -17.38 -31.62 -15.49
N GLN A 79 -18.28 -30.77 -16.01
CA GLN A 79 -18.48 -30.54 -17.44
C GLN A 79 -17.72 -29.27 -17.90
N ARG A 80 -17.55 -29.14 -19.22
CA ARG A 80 -16.97 -27.95 -19.84
C ARG A 80 -17.90 -27.43 -20.93
N PRO A 81 -18.98 -26.72 -20.57
CA PRO A 81 -19.95 -26.23 -21.54
C PRO A 81 -19.31 -25.18 -22.47
N ALA A 82 -19.95 -24.96 -23.63
CA ALA A 82 -19.57 -23.89 -24.54
C ALA A 82 -19.62 -22.55 -23.79
N GLY A 83 -18.59 -21.71 -23.92
CA GLY A 83 -18.41 -20.46 -23.15
C GLY A 83 -17.57 -20.62 -21.88
N ALA A 84 -17.39 -21.82 -21.34
CA ALA A 84 -16.46 -22.11 -20.25
C ALA A 84 -15.05 -22.51 -20.76
N ASP A 85 -14.71 -22.17 -21.98
CA ASP A 85 -13.43 -22.53 -22.59
C ASP A 85 -12.49 -21.34 -22.65
N LEU A 86 -11.90 -21.01 -21.50
CA LEU A 86 -10.80 -20.05 -21.41
C LEU A 86 -9.47 -20.76 -21.56
N ARG A 87 -8.54 -20.06 -22.20
CA ARG A 87 -7.14 -20.45 -22.16
C ARG A 87 -6.64 -20.27 -20.73
N THR A 88 -6.31 -21.36 -20.08
CA THR A 88 -5.71 -21.44 -18.75
C THR A 88 -4.19 -21.57 -18.87
N GLU A 89 -3.46 -21.30 -17.80
CA GLU A 89 -2.00 -21.44 -17.79
C GLU A 89 -1.59 -22.91 -17.83
N ARG A 90 -2.34 -23.74 -17.10
CA ARG A 90 -2.12 -25.19 -17.02
C ARG A 90 -3.30 -25.96 -17.62
N VAL A 91 -3.14 -27.25 -17.74
CA VAL A 91 -4.22 -28.13 -18.19
C VAL A 91 -5.30 -28.22 -17.12
N THR A 92 -6.52 -27.84 -17.46
CA THR A 92 -7.67 -27.81 -16.56
C THR A 92 -8.76 -28.79 -16.99
N GLY A 93 -9.52 -29.28 -16.00
CA GLY A 93 -10.67 -30.17 -16.18
C GLY A 93 -11.98 -29.39 -16.35
N GLY A 94 -13.07 -29.98 -15.89
CA GLY A 94 -14.41 -29.37 -15.92
C GLY A 94 -14.64 -28.37 -14.80
N LEU A 95 -15.83 -27.76 -14.80
CA LEU A 95 -16.25 -26.80 -13.79
C LEU A 95 -16.21 -27.41 -12.40
N LEU A 96 -15.63 -26.67 -11.45
CA LEU A 96 -15.50 -27.05 -10.05
C LEU A 96 -16.34 -26.10 -9.18
N PRO A 97 -17.50 -26.54 -8.64
CA PRO A 97 -18.30 -25.72 -7.76
C PRO A 97 -17.62 -25.51 -6.41
N ALA A 98 -17.84 -24.33 -5.81
CA ALA A 98 -17.52 -24.09 -4.40
C ALA A 98 -18.38 -25.00 -3.50
N PRO A 99 -17.78 -25.75 -2.55
CA PRO A 99 -18.56 -26.61 -1.66
C PRO A 99 -19.25 -25.86 -0.54
N TRP A 100 -18.87 -24.64 -0.26
CA TRP A 100 -19.36 -23.82 0.84
C TRP A 100 -20.68 -23.12 0.50
N LYS A 101 -21.42 -22.77 1.56
CA LYS A 101 -22.59 -21.92 1.45
C LYS A 101 -22.18 -20.46 1.37
N PHE A 102 -22.94 -19.70 0.59
CA PHE A 102 -22.86 -18.24 0.60
C PHE A 102 -24.03 -17.68 1.40
N LEU A 103 -23.73 -16.79 2.32
CA LEU A 103 -24.69 -16.21 3.25
C LEU A 103 -24.72 -14.69 3.10
N PRO A 104 -25.88 -14.03 3.24
CA PRO A 104 -25.96 -12.59 3.22
C PRO A 104 -25.24 -11.99 4.43
N GLY A 105 -24.57 -10.88 4.24
CA GLY A 105 -23.87 -10.10 5.26
C GLY A 105 -24.39 -8.68 5.34
N GLY A 106 -24.38 -8.11 6.54
CA GLY A 106 -24.83 -6.76 6.81
C GLY A 106 -26.29 -6.51 6.41
N ASP A 107 -26.69 -5.26 6.45
CA ASP A 107 -28.02 -4.80 5.95
C ASP A 107 -28.03 -4.73 4.42
N CYS A 108 -26.87 -4.57 3.78
CA CYS A 108 -26.72 -4.54 2.32
C CYS A 108 -26.96 -5.90 1.64
N GLY A 109 -26.90 -7.00 2.39
CA GLY A 109 -27.17 -8.34 1.88
C GLY A 109 -26.12 -8.91 0.96
N THR A 110 -24.95 -8.30 0.83
CA THR A 110 -23.80 -8.82 0.05
C THR A 110 -23.45 -10.22 0.51
N ARG A 111 -23.26 -11.14 -0.45
CA ARG A 111 -23.08 -12.56 -0.14
C ARG A 111 -21.62 -12.93 0.03
N PHE A 112 -21.31 -13.58 1.16
CA PHE A 112 -19.98 -14.07 1.53
C PHE A 112 -20.04 -15.59 1.73
N SER A 113 -18.94 -16.26 1.41
CA SER A 113 -18.75 -17.65 1.80
C SER A 113 -18.83 -17.81 3.33
N GLU A 114 -19.39 -18.93 3.79
CA GLU A 114 -19.39 -19.29 5.22
C GLU A 114 -17.99 -19.40 5.84
N LEU A 115 -16.94 -19.35 5.01
CA LEU A 115 -15.54 -19.27 5.44
C LEU A 115 -15.13 -17.91 6.01
N LEU A 116 -15.97 -16.88 5.83
CA LEU A 116 -15.70 -15.50 6.22
C LEU A 116 -16.81 -14.97 7.18
N PRO A 117 -17.07 -15.63 8.32
CA PRO A 117 -18.16 -15.25 9.20
C PRO A 117 -17.99 -13.87 9.84
N HIS A 118 -16.77 -13.48 10.21
CA HIS A 118 -16.50 -12.18 10.84
C HIS A 118 -16.51 -11.03 9.81
N LEU A 119 -15.89 -11.24 8.65
CA LEU A 119 -15.89 -10.22 7.59
C LEU A 119 -17.29 -9.97 7.04
N ARG A 120 -18.14 -11.00 6.99
CA ARG A 120 -19.54 -10.90 6.63
C ARG A 120 -20.32 -9.92 7.51
N GLU A 121 -19.98 -9.81 8.80
CA GLU A 121 -20.59 -8.83 9.72
C GLU A 121 -20.15 -7.39 9.41
N ARG A 122 -19.13 -7.22 8.61
CA ARG A 122 -18.61 -5.92 8.16
C ARG A 122 -19.03 -5.58 6.72
N ALA A 123 -19.93 -6.35 6.13
CA ALA A 123 -20.36 -6.19 4.73
C ALA A 123 -20.79 -4.76 4.37
N ASP A 124 -21.45 -4.06 5.31
CA ASP A 124 -21.91 -2.68 5.10
C ASP A 124 -20.76 -1.65 5.05
N ASP A 125 -19.57 -2.02 5.49
CA ASP A 125 -18.36 -1.20 5.40
C ASP A 125 -17.57 -1.45 4.10
N LEU A 126 -17.93 -2.48 3.30
CA LEU A 126 -17.16 -2.96 2.16
C LEU A 126 -17.79 -2.57 0.82
N CYS A 127 -16.93 -2.17 -0.12
CA CYS A 127 -17.23 -2.16 -1.56
C CYS A 127 -16.56 -3.37 -2.21
N VAL A 128 -17.34 -4.35 -2.65
CA VAL A 128 -16.86 -5.58 -3.27
C VAL A 128 -16.78 -5.40 -4.78
N VAL A 129 -15.57 -5.25 -5.32
CA VAL A 129 -15.30 -5.06 -6.75
C VAL A 129 -15.04 -6.43 -7.40
N LYS A 130 -16.00 -6.95 -8.17
CA LYS A 130 -15.94 -8.30 -8.76
C LYS A 130 -15.31 -8.36 -10.15
N SER A 131 -14.98 -7.22 -10.73
CA SER A 131 -14.57 -7.07 -12.12
C SER A 131 -13.13 -6.65 -12.30
N VAL A 132 -12.27 -6.90 -11.34
CA VAL A 132 -10.84 -6.57 -11.44
C VAL A 132 -10.15 -7.46 -12.47
N VAL A 133 -9.28 -6.86 -13.29
CA VAL A 133 -8.53 -7.56 -14.34
C VAL A 133 -7.04 -7.31 -14.17
N GLY A 134 -6.29 -8.39 -14.07
CA GLY A 134 -4.83 -8.37 -14.02
C GLY A 134 -4.18 -8.37 -15.39
N GLY A 135 -2.88 -8.15 -15.44
CA GLY A 135 -2.11 -8.11 -16.67
C GLY A 135 -1.37 -9.40 -17.02
N ASN A 136 -1.28 -10.36 -16.10
CA ASN A 136 -0.45 -11.55 -16.28
C ASN A 136 -0.94 -12.72 -15.40
N PRO A 137 -0.89 -13.98 -15.87
CA PRO A 137 -1.26 -15.15 -15.07
C PRO A 137 -0.16 -15.63 -14.10
N ASN A 138 1.08 -15.17 -14.23
CA ASN A 138 2.19 -15.60 -13.37
C ASN A 138 2.35 -14.68 -12.15
N HIS A 139 2.59 -15.26 -10.96
CA HIS A 139 2.63 -14.55 -9.69
C HIS A 139 3.56 -13.33 -9.68
N ALA A 140 4.83 -13.48 -10.05
CA ALA A 140 5.79 -12.40 -9.94
C ALA A 140 5.48 -11.19 -10.85
N PRO A 141 5.21 -11.35 -12.16
CA PRO A 141 4.76 -10.25 -13.02
C PRO A 141 3.39 -9.70 -12.62
N ALA A 142 2.45 -10.55 -12.19
CA ALA A 142 1.11 -10.11 -11.76
C ALA A 142 1.18 -9.25 -10.50
N ALA A 143 1.96 -9.67 -9.50
CA ALA A 143 2.17 -8.89 -8.28
C ALA A 143 2.97 -7.60 -8.56
N ASN A 144 3.98 -7.63 -9.45
CA ASN A 144 4.62 -6.39 -9.89
C ASN A 144 3.61 -5.44 -10.53
N HIS A 145 2.72 -5.95 -11.40
CA HIS A 145 1.66 -5.15 -12.02
C HIS A 145 0.72 -4.57 -10.96
N LEU A 146 0.27 -5.39 -9.99
CA LEU A 146 -0.61 -4.94 -8.90
C LEU A 146 0.01 -3.81 -8.08
N PHE A 147 1.32 -3.86 -7.81
CA PHE A 147 1.97 -2.88 -6.94
C PHE A 147 2.63 -1.71 -7.67
N SER A 148 3.01 -1.85 -8.93
CA SER A 148 3.72 -0.79 -9.66
C SER A 148 3.06 -0.36 -10.97
N GLY A 149 1.93 -0.94 -11.35
CA GLY A 149 1.31 -0.74 -12.66
C GLY A 149 2.11 -1.36 -13.81
N ARG A 150 3.21 -2.09 -13.54
CA ARG A 150 4.11 -2.64 -14.54
C ARG A 150 4.51 -4.08 -14.19
N ILE A 151 4.72 -4.90 -15.19
CA ILE A 151 5.11 -6.31 -14.99
C ILE A 151 6.58 -6.51 -14.64
N ASP A 152 7.43 -5.51 -14.90
CA ASP A 152 8.86 -5.55 -14.56
C ASP A 152 9.13 -5.05 -13.13
N GLN A 153 10.36 -5.23 -12.63
CA GLN A 153 10.72 -4.95 -11.24
C GLN A 153 11.39 -3.58 -11.01
N ILE A 154 11.55 -2.78 -12.04
CA ILE A 154 12.34 -1.54 -11.96
C ILE A 154 11.53 -0.38 -11.36
N HIS A 155 10.22 -0.44 -11.47
CA HIS A 155 9.31 0.66 -11.13
C HIS A 155 9.03 0.77 -9.63
N PRO A 156 8.78 1.99 -9.13
CA PRO A 156 8.37 2.21 -7.75
C PRO A 156 7.03 1.55 -7.45
N SER A 157 6.90 1.01 -6.25
CA SER A 157 5.63 0.45 -5.77
C SER A 157 4.59 1.54 -5.45
N LEU A 158 3.31 1.16 -5.41
CA LEU A 158 2.21 2.02 -4.95
C LEU A 158 2.54 2.68 -3.61
N GLY A 159 3.07 1.92 -2.64
CA GLY A 159 3.46 2.48 -1.34
C GLY A 159 4.57 3.53 -1.45
N ALA A 160 5.52 3.34 -2.36
CA ALA A 160 6.56 4.33 -2.63
C ALA A 160 5.97 5.61 -3.25
N TRP A 161 5.02 5.49 -4.19
CA TRP A 161 4.32 6.64 -4.77
C TRP A 161 3.45 7.38 -3.75
N VAL A 162 2.73 6.66 -2.88
CA VAL A 162 1.96 7.26 -1.77
C VAL A 162 2.89 8.01 -0.81
N SER A 163 4.02 7.40 -0.42
CA SER A 163 5.03 8.06 0.41
C SER A 163 5.65 9.28 -0.28
N TYR A 164 5.90 9.21 -1.58
CA TYR A 164 6.41 10.33 -2.36
C TYR A 164 5.41 11.49 -2.43
N GLY A 165 4.14 11.21 -2.69
CA GLY A 165 3.10 12.22 -2.77
C GLY A 165 2.78 12.87 -1.43
N LEU A 166 2.51 12.07 -0.40
CA LEU A 166 2.05 12.55 0.90
C LEU A 166 3.18 12.97 1.85
N GLY A 167 4.41 12.50 1.63
CA GLY A 167 5.48 12.65 2.62
C GLY A 167 5.21 11.83 3.88
N THR A 168 5.68 12.31 5.02
CA THR A 168 5.45 11.68 6.33
C THR A 168 4.84 12.67 7.32
N GLU A 169 3.95 12.20 8.19
CA GLU A 169 3.46 12.96 9.36
C GLU A 169 4.31 12.68 10.59
N ASN A 170 5.05 11.59 10.59
CA ASN A 170 5.87 11.18 11.71
C ASN A 170 7.35 11.11 11.30
N ARG A 171 8.15 12.01 11.88
CA ARG A 171 9.61 12.03 11.61
C ARG A 171 10.36 10.83 12.18
N ASN A 172 9.74 10.06 13.06
CA ASN A 172 10.37 8.94 13.77
C ASN A 172 10.00 7.56 13.20
N LEU A 173 9.04 7.52 12.27
CA LEU A 173 8.61 6.31 11.61
C LEU A 173 8.67 6.50 10.09
N PRO A 174 8.94 5.44 9.31
CA PRO A 174 8.89 5.52 7.86
C PRO A 174 7.46 5.77 7.37
N GLY A 175 7.30 6.52 6.29
CA GLY A 175 6.00 6.75 5.66
C GLY A 175 5.39 5.50 5.03
N PHE A 176 6.22 4.48 4.76
CA PHE A 176 5.82 3.20 4.17
C PHE A 176 6.38 2.02 4.97
N VAL A 177 5.51 1.14 5.46
CA VAL A 177 5.83 -0.07 6.21
C VAL A 177 5.24 -1.30 5.50
N SER A 178 6.00 -2.39 5.44
CA SER A 178 5.53 -3.68 4.91
C SER A 178 5.64 -4.76 5.99
N LEU A 179 4.49 -5.30 6.37
CA LEU A 179 4.32 -6.32 7.39
C LEU A 179 4.14 -7.69 6.70
N SER A 180 4.91 -8.70 7.09
CA SER A 180 4.76 -10.03 6.54
C SER A 180 4.95 -11.12 7.59
N ASP A 181 4.29 -12.24 7.36
CA ASP A 181 4.36 -13.45 8.18
C ASP A 181 5.51 -14.40 7.80
N GLY A 182 6.60 -13.83 7.28
CA GLY A 182 7.78 -14.57 6.84
C GLY A 182 7.94 -14.66 5.31
N GLY A 183 7.02 -14.05 4.55
CA GLY A 183 7.08 -13.96 3.08
C GLY A 183 8.17 -13.01 2.56
N ASN A 184 8.21 -12.81 1.24
CA ASN A 184 9.15 -11.93 0.56
C ASN A 184 8.70 -10.46 0.57
N ALA A 185 8.34 -9.91 1.73
CA ALA A 185 7.89 -8.51 1.88
C ALA A 185 8.81 -7.49 1.19
N SER A 186 10.10 -7.83 1.03
CA SER A 186 11.08 -6.99 0.35
C SER A 186 10.82 -6.80 -1.16
N ARG A 187 10.00 -7.65 -1.78
CA ARG A 187 9.72 -7.58 -3.22
C ARG A 187 8.85 -6.38 -3.59
N TYR A 188 7.90 -5.99 -2.71
CA TYR A 188 6.88 -4.97 -3.00
C TYR A 188 7.14 -3.63 -2.32
N VAL A 189 8.30 -3.48 -1.66
CA VAL A 189 8.66 -2.26 -0.92
C VAL A 189 9.56 -1.30 -1.70
N ARG A 190 9.84 -1.57 -2.96
CA ARG A 190 10.88 -0.87 -3.74
C ARG A 190 10.48 0.57 -4.06
N SER A 191 11.42 1.49 -3.84
CA SER A 191 11.31 2.87 -4.34
C SER A 191 11.61 2.99 -5.84
N GLY A 192 12.24 1.97 -6.46
CA GLY A 192 12.63 2.01 -7.87
C GLY A 192 13.52 3.20 -8.17
N TYR A 193 13.08 4.07 -9.08
CA TYR A 193 13.78 5.33 -9.41
C TYR A 193 13.37 6.51 -8.51
N LEU A 194 12.36 6.38 -7.64
CA LEU A 194 12.07 7.39 -6.62
C LEU A 194 13.19 7.43 -5.57
N PRO A 195 13.35 8.53 -4.84
CA PRO A 195 14.32 8.65 -3.76
C PRO A 195 14.19 7.52 -2.73
N SER A 196 15.31 7.06 -2.20
CA SER A 196 15.39 5.89 -1.30
C SER A 196 14.62 6.06 0.02
N GLU A 197 14.32 7.28 0.43
CA GLU A 197 13.49 7.58 1.61
C GLU A 197 12.03 7.11 1.47
N HIS A 198 11.56 6.88 0.23
CA HIS A 198 10.22 6.35 -0.06
C HIS A 198 10.19 4.82 -0.15
N GLN A 199 11.31 4.15 0.08
CA GLN A 199 11.34 2.70 0.15
C GLN A 199 10.63 2.21 1.41
N GLY A 200 9.81 1.16 1.26
CA GLY A 200 9.13 0.56 2.40
C GLY A 200 10.08 -0.16 3.34
N THR A 201 9.78 -0.11 4.62
CA THR A 201 10.52 -0.81 5.67
C THR A 201 9.87 -2.17 5.92
N PRO A 202 10.56 -3.28 5.66
CA PRO A 202 10.03 -4.62 5.92
C PRO A 202 10.08 -4.95 7.40
N ILE A 203 9.00 -5.52 7.91
CA ILE A 203 8.79 -5.93 9.31
C ILE A 203 8.30 -7.37 9.33
N ASN A 204 8.95 -8.20 10.13
CA ASN A 204 8.57 -9.60 10.30
C ASN A 204 7.58 -9.75 11.45
N THR A 205 6.34 -10.10 11.15
CA THR A 205 5.28 -10.30 12.15
C THR A 205 5.26 -11.70 12.76
N THR A 206 6.12 -12.63 12.34
CA THR A 206 6.31 -13.92 13.06
C THR A 206 7.02 -13.69 14.39
N GLU A 207 7.89 -12.68 14.45
CA GLU A 207 8.55 -12.27 15.69
C GLU A 207 7.54 -11.60 16.64
N LYS A 208 7.73 -11.82 17.94
CA LYS A 208 6.93 -11.19 19.01
C LYS A 208 7.69 -10.08 19.71
N ASP A 209 8.99 -10.11 19.62
CA ASP A 209 9.88 -9.12 20.19
C ASP A 209 10.03 -7.94 19.21
N PRO A 210 9.60 -6.71 19.57
CA PRO A 210 9.71 -5.55 18.69
C PRO A 210 11.12 -5.33 18.13
N GLU A 211 12.16 -5.63 18.90
CA GLU A 211 13.55 -5.47 18.48
C GLU A 211 14.00 -6.46 17.41
N LYS A 212 13.31 -7.62 17.32
CA LYS A 212 13.59 -8.67 16.34
C LYS A 212 12.71 -8.55 15.09
N MET A 213 11.56 -7.85 15.19
CA MET A 213 10.67 -7.62 14.06
C MET A 213 11.37 -6.87 12.93
N ILE A 214 12.30 -5.98 13.26
CA ILE A 214 13.02 -5.12 12.33
C ILE A 214 14.48 -5.56 12.30
N ARG A 215 14.94 -5.96 11.12
CA ARG A 215 16.35 -6.35 10.94
C ARG A 215 17.28 -5.17 11.21
N ASN A 216 18.33 -5.43 12.00
CA ASN A 216 19.39 -4.45 12.32
C ASN A 216 18.85 -3.18 13.02
N LEU A 217 17.74 -3.28 13.75
CA LEU A 217 17.21 -2.15 14.51
C LEU A 217 18.22 -1.65 15.55
N ARG A 218 19.01 -2.55 16.17
CA ARG A 218 20.10 -2.21 17.08
C ARG A 218 21.43 -2.73 16.59
N ASN A 219 22.47 -1.94 16.83
CA ASN A 219 23.84 -2.40 16.66
C ASN A 219 24.32 -3.05 17.97
N ALA A 220 24.49 -4.37 17.95
CA ALA A 220 24.90 -5.12 19.15
C ALA A 220 26.32 -4.78 19.64
N ASN A 221 27.17 -4.16 18.79
CA ASN A 221 28.57 -3.89 19.07
C ASN A 221 28.84 -2.46 19.55
N VAL A 222 27.82 -1.59 19.58
CA VAL A 222 27.97 -0.18 19.90
C VAL A 222 26.81 0.25 20.81
N ASP A 223 27.14 0.88 21.94
CA ASP A 223 26.11 1.46 22.79
C ASP A 223 25.41 2.64 22.10
N ARG A 224 24.23 2.97 22.61
CA ARG A 224 23.34 3.99 22.05
C ARG A 224 24.00 5.34 21.93
N GLU A 225 24.69 5.79 22.97
CA GLU A 225 25.31 7.11 23.02
C GLU A 225 26.43 7.23 21.98
N THR A 226 27.22 6.17 21.84
CA THR A 226 28.26 6.09 20.82
C THR A 226 27.67 6.06 19.41
N GLN A 227 26.54 5.35 19.20
CA GLN A 227 25.85 5.33 17.91
C GLN A 227 25.28 6.71 17.56
N GLU A 228 24.68 7.42 18.51
CA GLU A 228 24.21 8.81 18.32
C GLU A 228 25.37 9.72 17.88
N ARG A 229 26.50 9.65 18.57
CA ARG A 229 27.71 10.44 18.21
C ARG A 229 28.25 10.10 16.82
N GLN A 230 28.25 8.82 16.45
CA GLN A 230 28.68 8.37 15.11
C GLN A 230 27.75 8.94 14.02
N LEU A 231 26.43 8.88 14.23
CA LEU A 231 25.46 9.39 13.27
C LEU A 231 25.48 10.90 13.14
N ASP A 232 25.63 11.63 14.26
CA ASP A 232 25.81 13.08 14.23
C ASP A 232 27.10 13.47 13.48
N PHE A 233 28.19 12.73 13.69
CA PHE A 233 29.43 12.93 12.95
C PHE A 233 29.23 12.67 11.43
N ILE A 234 28.59 11.56 11.05
CA ILE A 234 28.29 11.23 9.64
C ILE A 234 27.39 12.32 9.04
N SER A 235 26.36 12.75 9.73
CA SER A 235 25.44 13.81 9.26
C SER A 235 26.17 15.14 9.04
N ARG A 236 27.12 15.50 9.89
CA ARG A 236 27.97 16.69 9.69
C ARG A 236 28.91 16.53 8.48
N MET A 237 29.51 15.38 8.33
CA MET A 237 30.37 15.09 7.17
C MET A 237 29.58 15.16 5.85
N ASN A 238 28.38 14.57 5.82
CA ASN A 238 27.52 14.58 4.65
C ASN A 238 27.06 16.01 4.30
N ARG A 239 26.65 16.81 5.27
CA ARG A 239 26.31 18.23 5.05
C ARG A 239 27.49 19.00 4.47
N ARG A 240 28.68 18.81 5.02
CA ARG A 240 29.89 19.45 4.50
C ARG A 240 30.20 19.01 3.06
N GLN A 241 29.97 17.74 2.75
CA GLN A 241 30.13 17.22 1.38
C GLN A 241 29.15 17.92 0.41
N LEU A 242 27.88 18.04 0.79
CA LEU A 242 26.86 18.75 -0.01
C LEU A 242 27.22 20.23 -0.23
N GLU A 243 27.78 20.90 0.78
CA GLU A 243 28.27 22.29 0.65
C GLU A 243 29.40 22.41 -0.37
N LEU A 244 30.26 21.40 -0.47
CA LEU A 244 31.43 21.39 -1.37
C LEU A 244 31.07 20.95 -2.82
N THR A 245 30.17 20.00 -2.95
CA THR A 245 29.79 19.39 -4.26
C THR A 245 28.54 19.98 -4.88
N GLY A 246 27.79 20.79 -4.13
CA GLY A 246 26.46 21.26 -4.51
C GLY A 246 25.37 20.24 -4.17
N ALA A 247 24.11 20.59 -4.46
CA ALA A 247 22.95 19.78 -4.17
C ALA A 247 23.01 18.43 -4.91
N ASP A 248 22.95 17.34 -4.14
CA ASP A 248 22.82 15.96 -4.63
C ASP A 248 21.60 15.33 -3.99
N SER A 249 20.50 15.31 -4.72
CA SER A 249 19.19 14.81 -4.23
C SER A 249 19.25 13.33 -3.83
N ALA A 250 20.10 12.51 -4.47
CA ALA A 250 20.25 11.11 -4.14
C ALA A 250 21.00 10.91 -2.81
N LEU A 251 22.04 11.73 -2.57
CA LEU A 251 22.77 11.73 -1.31
C LEU A 251 21.89 12.24 -0.17
N GLU A 252 21.12 13.32 -0.38
CA GLU A 252 20.19 13.86 0.62
C GLU A 252 19.08 12.86 0.98
N ALA A 253 18.49 12.18 -0.01
CA ALA A 253 17.49 11.13 0.23
C ALA A 253 18.07 9.98 1.06
N ARG A 254 19.31 9.58 0.79
CA ARG A 254 20.02 8.55 1.56
C ARG A 254 20.29 8.99 3.01
N ILE A 255 20.67 10.24 3.22
CA ILE A 255 20.84 10.83 4.56
C ILE A 255 19.53 10.77 5.32
N ARG A 256 18.43 11.25 4.72
CA ARG A 256 17.10 11.22 5.35
C ARG A 256 16.63 9.80 5.68
N ALA A 257 16.88 8.83 4.79
CA ALA A 257 16.56 7.43 5.03
C ALA A 257 17.34 6.86 6.24
N MET A 258 18.64 7.17 6.35
CA MET A 258 19.47 6.74 7.48
C MET A 258 19.05 7.40 8.80
N GLU A 259 18.74 8.68 8.78
CA GLU A 259 18.24 9.41 9.96
C GLU A 259 16.90 8.86 10.44
N THR A 260 15.99 8.53 9.52
CA THR A 260 14.70 7.90 9.83
C THR A 260 14.92 6.52 10.44
N ALA A 261 15.80 5.69 9.85
CA ALA A 261 16.14 4.37 10.40
C ALA A 261 16.71 4.46 11.83
N PHE A 262 17.50 5.50 12.11
CA PHE A 262 18.00 5.73 13.46
C PHE A 262 16.91 6.17 14.44
N ARG A 263 16.09 7.16 14.06
CA ARG A 263 14.98 7.62 14.92
C ARG A 263 13.98 6.50 15.19
N MET A 264 13.80 5.60 14.22
CA MET A 264 12.95 4.43 14.35
C MET A 264 13.39 3.48 15.48
N GLN A 265 14.69 3.43 15.83
CA GLN A 265 15.18 2.61 16.96
C GLN A 265 14.51 2.99 18.30
N PHE A 266 14.06 4.22 18.42
CA PHE A 266 13.40 4.75 19.63
C PHE A 266 11.87 4.62 19.52
N ALA A 267 11.30 4.93 18.37
CA ALA A 267 9.87 4.92 18.14
C ALA A 267 9.29 3.50 17.94
N ALA A 268 10.11 2.58 17.43
CA ALA A 268 9.68 1.22 17.14
C ALA A 268 9.26 0.46 18.42
N GLY A 269 9.98 0.65 19.54
CA GLY A 269 9.65 0.00 20.80
C GLY A 269 8.19 0.26 21.21
N ASP A 270 7.73 1.50 21.10
CA ASP A 270 6.36 1.86 21.40
C ASP A 270 5.36 1.38 20.31
N ALA A 271 5.64 1.63 19.04
CA ALA A 271 4.71 1.32 17.96
C ALA A 271 4.41 -0.19 17.83
N PHE A 272 5.41 -1.04 18.08
CA PHE A 272 5.33 -2.49 17.88
C PHE A 272 5.12 -3.28 19.17
N ASP A 273 5.14 -2.64 20.37
CA ASP A 273 4.86 -3.31 21.63
C ASP A 273 3.35 -3.49 21.84
N LEU A 274 2.85 -4.65 21.46
CA LEU A 274 1.43 -5.01 21.58
C LEU A 274 0.99 -5.28 23.03
N LYS A 275 1.91 -5.37 23.99
CA LYS A 275 1.58 -5.52 25.42
C LYS A 275 0.91 -4.27 25.98
N GLN A 276 1.00 -3.14 25.26
CA GLN A 276 0.31 -1.90 25.60
C GLN A 276 -1.20 -1.93 25.27
N GLU A 277 -1.62 -2.88 24.43
CA GLU A 277 -3.02 -3.07 24.11
C GLU A 277 -3.74 -3.85 25.21
N THR A 278 -5.03 -3.56 25.41
CA THR A 278 -5.84 -4.32 26.36
C THR A 278 -5.96 -5.78 25.94
N GLN A 279 -6.16 -6.69 26.88
CA GLN A 279 -6.38 -8.09 26.56
C GLN A 279 -7.58 -8.27 25.62
N ALA A 280 -8.67 -7.53 25.84
CA ALA A 280 -9.85 -7.56 24.97
C ALA A 280 -9.51 -7.20 23.52
N THR A 281 -8.69 -6.17 23.30
CA THR A 281 -8.23 -5.79 21.95
C THR A 281 -7.38 -6.92 21.34
N GLN A 282 -6.44 -7.47 22.10
CA GLN A 282 -5.59 -8.58 21.63
C GLN A 282 -6.42 -9.81 21.27
N ASP A 283 -7.42 -10.16 22.06
CA ASP A 283 -8.31 -11.31 21.83
C ASP A 283 -9.20 -11.07 20.60
N GLU A 284 -9.66 -9.85 20.37
CA GLU A 284 -10.47 -9.48 19.21
C GLU A 284 -9.71 -9.67 17.89
N TYR A 285 -8.44 -9.26 17.84
CA TYR A 285 -7.60 -9.48 16.65
C TYR A 285 -7.13 -10.95 16.54
N GLY A 286 -6.88 -11.60 17.66
CA GLY A 286 -6.27 -12.93 17.71
C GLY A 286 -4.73 -12.87 17.77
N THR A 287 -4.09 -14.05 17.71
CA THR A 287 -2.65 -14.19 18.04
C THR A 287 -1.77 -14.61 16.87
N SER A 288 -2.33 -14.81 15.67
CA SER A 288 -1.55 -15.21 14.49
C SER A 288 -0.57 -14.11 14.06
N PRO A 289 0.47 -14.44 13.27
CA PRO A 289 1.34 -13.41 12.67
C PRO A 289 0.57 -12.37 11.87
N TYR A 290 -0.43 -12.78 11.11
CA TYR A 290 -1.30 -11.86 10.35
C TYR A 290 -2.13 -10.97 11.28
N ALA A 291 -2.69 -11.52 12.35
CA ALA A 291 -3.41 -10.77 13.38
C ALA A 291 -2.52 -9.69 14.04
N ARG A 292 -1.27 -10.04 14.38
CA ARG A 292 -0.29 -9.05 14.84
C ARG A 292 -0.03 -7.97 13.80
N GLY A 293 0.09 -8.36 12.54
CA GLY A 293 0.22 -7.40 11.43
C GLY A 293 -0.95 -6.40 11.38
N CYS A 294 -2.18 -6.88 11.46
CA CYS A 294 -3.37 -6.03 11.49
C CYS A 294 -3.40 -5.08 12.69
N LEU A 295 -3.07 -5.56 13.89
CA LEU A 295 -3.03 -4.72 15.09
C LEU A 295 -1.89 -3.70 15.05
N ILE A 296 -0.71 -4.09 14.55
CA ILE A 296 0.40 -3.16 14.31
C ILE A 296 0.00 -2.11 13.28
N ALA A 297 -0.67 -2.48 12.20
CA ALA A 297 -1.12 -1.54 11.18
C ALA A 297 -2.02 -0.46 11.76
N ARG A 298 -3.02 -0.81 12.58
CA ARG A 298 -3.85 0.17 13.28
C ARG A 298 -3.01 1.13 14.13
N ARG A 299 -2.05 0.61 14.91
CA ARG A 299 -1.15 1.43 15.75
C ARG A 299 -0.26 2.35 14.92
N LEU A 300 0.18 1.91 13.74
CA LEU A 300 0.97 2.71 12.81
C LEU A 300 0.15 3.84 12.17
N ILE A 301 -1.13 3.57 11.84
CA ILE A 301 -2.07 4.60 11.37
C ILE A 301 -2.24 5.70 12.42
N GLU A 302 -2.47 5.36 13.68
CA GLU A 302 -2.56 6.31 14.79
C GLU A 302 -1.31 7.20 14.93
N ARG A 303 -0.17 6.74 14.40
CA ARG A 303 1.13 7.42 14.43
C ARG A 303 1.50 8.10 13.12
N GLY A 304 0.58 8.19 12.17
CA GLY A 304 0.75 8.93 10.93
C GLY A 304 1.55 8.23 9.84
N VAL A 305 1.67 6.89 9.86
CA VAL A 305 2.25 6.11 8.76
C VAL A 305 1.28 6.13 7.57
N ARG A 306 1.77 6.48 6.37
CA ARG A 306 0.95 6.74 5.19
C ARG A 306 0.49 5.50 4.46
N TYR A 307 1.39 4.53 4.32
CA TYR A 307 1.09 3.30 3.59
C TYR A 307 1.60 2.08 4.35
N ILE A 308 0.70 1.13 4.55
CA ILE A 308 1.00 -0.13 5.22
C ILE A 308 0.59 -1.27 4.28
N HIS A 309 1.55 -2.12 3.96
CA HIS A 309 1.33 -3.36 3.24
C HIS A 309 1.33 -4.52 4.25
N ILE A 310 0.31 -5.38 4.21
CA ILE A 310 0.26 -6.60 5.01
C ILE A 310 0.16 -7.78 4.06
N GLU A 311 1.20 -8.60 4.01
CA GLU A 311 1.25 -9.80 3.18
C GLU A 311 0.83 -11.02 4.00
N HIS A 312 -0.13 -11.78 3.47
CA HIS A 312 -0.50 -13.12 3.92
C HIS A 312 -0.33 -14.10 2.77
N GLY A 313 0.59 -15.04 2.93
CA GLY A 313 0.88 -16.07 1.92
C GLY A 313 -0.07 -17.26 1.95
N GLY A 314 0.16 -18.23 1.05
CA GLY A 314 -0.52 -19.52 1.09
C GLY A 314 -1.87 -19.54 0.38
N TRP A 315 -2.07 -18.71 -0.67
CA TRP A 315 -3.29 -18.70 -1.47
C TRP A 315 -3.14 -19.40 -2.83
N ASP A 316 -1.98 -19.95 -3.13
CA ASP A 316 -1.68 -20.65 -4.39
C ASP A 316 -2.15 -22.10 -4.36
N HIS A 317 -3.48 -22.31 -4.48
CA HIS A 317 -4.12 -23.61 -4.31
C HIS A 317 -4.35 -24.34 -5.64
N HIS A 318 -3.28 -24.87 -6.23
CA HIS A 318 -3.34 -25.74 -7.41
C HIS A 318 -3.87 -27.16 -7.11
N GLU A 319 -3.83 -27.54 -5.84
CA GLU A 319 -4.32 -28.81 -5.32
C GLU A 319 -5.02 -28.61 -3.99
N ASN A 320 -5.93 -29.51 -3.63
CA ASN A 320 -6.57 -29.53 -2.30
C ASN A 320 -7.14 -28.18 -1.85
N ILE A 321 -7.74 -27.42 -2.79
CA ILE A 321 -8.21 -26.04 -2.52
C ILE A 321 -9.14 -25.96 -1.31
N ASN A 322 -9.99 -26.98 -1.10
CA ASN A 322 -10.93 -26.98 0.02
C ASN A 322 -10.23 -26.89 1.37
N LYS A 323 -9.14 -27.63 1.55
CA LYS A 323 -8.33 -27.58 2.77
C LYS A 323 -7.53 -26.28 2.85
N GLY A 324 -6.92 -25.91 1.75
CA GLY A 324 -6.07 -24.72 1.67
C GLY A 324 -6.85 -23.43 1.96
N ILE A 325 -7.93 -23.19 1.22
CA ILE A 325 -8.72 -21.96 1.38
C ILE A 325 -9.40 -21.86 2.75
N SER A 326 -9.87 -23.00 3.30
CA SER A 326 -10.43 -23.01 4.66
C SER A 326 -9.37 -22.65 5.72
N SER A 327 -8.12 -23.09 5.53
CA SER A 327 -7.02 -22.74 6.43
C SER A 327 -6.66 -21.27 6.33
N SER A 328 -6.49 -20.76 5.09
CA SER A 328 -6.12 -19.37 4.83
C SER A 328 -7.22 -18.39 5.29
N SER A 329 -8.49 -18.70 4.99
CA SER A 329 -9.63 -17.88 5.42
C SER A 329 -9.72 -17.75 6.94
N ARG A 330 -9.54 -18.85 7.67
CA ARG A 330 -9.56 -18.85 9.14
C ARG A 330 -8.49 -17.95 9.75
N GLN A 331 -7.34 -17.79 9.06
CA GLN A 331 -6.25 -16.95 9.55
C GLN A 331 -6.50 -15.47 9.33
N ILE A 332 -7.27 -15.10 8.29
CA ILE A 332 -7.45 -13.68 7.92
C ILE A 332 -8.81 -13.10 8.32
N ASP A 333 -9.86 -13.90 8.46
CA ASP A 333 -11.23 -13.44 8.62
C ASP A 333 -11.42 -12.58 9.89
N GLN A 334 -11.17 -13.14 11.06
CA GLN A 334 -11.31 -12.45 12.34
C GLN A 334 -10.41 -11.19 12.43
N PRO A 335 -9.10 -11.25 12.16
CA PRO A 335 -8.24 -10.06 12.32
C PRO A 335 -8.54 -8.97 11.30
N THR A 336 -8.99 -9.32 10.08
CA THR A 336 -9.41 -8.32 9.10
C THR A 336 -10.69 -7.60 9.55
N ALA A 337 -11.68 -8.34 10.04
CA ALA A 337 -12.91 -7.76 10.58
C ALA A 337 -12.65 -6.90 11.83
N ALA A 338 -11.74 -7.34 12.71
CA ALA A 338 -11.31 -6.59 13.88
C ALA A 338 -10.64 -5.27 13.48
N LEU A 339 -9.76 -5.29 12.46
CA LEU A 339 -9.10 -4.09 11.96
C LEU A 339 -10.12 -3.05 11.47
N ILE A 340 -11.10 -3.45 10.66
CA ILE A 340 -12.15 -2.55 10.15
C ILE A 340 -12.96 -1.97 11.32
N LYS A 341 -13.38 -2.82 12.25
CA LYS A 341 -14.15 -2.42 13.42
C LYS A 341 -13.38 -1.44 14.32
N ASP A 342 -12.12 -1.74 14.64
CA ASP A 342 -11.29 -0.92 15.53
C ASP A 342 -11.00 0.45 14.90
N LEU A 343 -10.67 0.51 13.59
CA LEU A 343 -10.51 1.76 12.87
C LEU A 343 -11.80 2.59 12.87
N LYS A 344 -12.97 1.94 12.66
CA LYS A 344 -14.28 2.61 12.69
C LYS A 344 -14.59 3.17 14.08
N GLN A 345 -14.38 2.39 15.13
CA GLN A 345 -14.61 2.81 16.52
C GLN A 345 -13.71 3.98 16.95
N ARG A 346 -12.51 4.09 16.37
CA ARG A 346 -11.56 5.19 16.64
C ARG A 346 -11.77 6.40 15.73
N GLY A 347 -12.73 6.35 14.80
CA GLY A 347 -12.93 7.42 13.81
C GLY A 347 -11.81 7.53 12.78
N LEU A 348 -11.02 6.47 12.59
CA LEU A 348 -9.90 6.44 11.65
C LEU A 348 -10.26 5.80 10.30
N LEU A 349 -11.39 5.09 10.22
CA LEU A 349 -11.79 4.40 8.99
C LEU A 349 -12.06 5.38 7.85
N ASP A 350 -12.69 6.52 8.14
CA ASP A 350 -13.05 7.52 7.14
C ASP A 350 -11.81 8.18 6.50
N GLU A 351 -10.67 8.17 7.18
CA GLU A 351 -9.39 8.70 6.69
C GLU A 351 -8.40 7.60 6.23
N THR A 352 -8.80 6.32 6.30
CA THR A 352 -7.96 5.17 5.96
C THR A 352 -8.58 4.34 4.87
N LEU A 353 -7.94 4.28 3.71
CA LEU A 353 -8.27 3.33 2.64
C LEU A 353 -7.79 1.94 3.02
N ILE A 354 -8.68 0.96 3.04
CA ILE A 354 -8.32 -0.44 3.15
C ILE A 354 -8.57 -1.11 1.81
N VAL A 355 -7.57 -1.81 1.30
CA VAL A 355 -7.63 -2.59 0.05
C VAL A 355 -7.32 -4.04 0.37
N TRP A 356 -8.16 -4.97 -0.06
CA TRP A 356 -7.92 -6.41 0.08
C TRP A 356 -7.96 -7.08 -1.28
N GLY A 357 -7.02 -7.96 -1.55
CA GLY A 357 -7.00 -8.76 -2.75
C GLY A 357 -5.67 -9.45 -2.99
N GLY A 358 -5.64 -10.27 -4.03
CA GLY A 358 -4.44 -10.92 -4.55
C GLY A 358 -4.03 -10.35 -5.91
N GLU A 359 -2.94 -10.88 -6.46
CA GLU A 359 -2.42 -10.50 -7.78
C GLU A 359 -3.31 -10.96 -8.94
N PHE A 360 -4.17 -11.94 -8.70
CA PHE A 360 -5.22 -12.46 -9.58
C PHE A 360 -6.19 -13.34 -8.77
N GLY A 361 -7.21 -13.88 -9.40
CA GLY A 361 -8.14 -14.87 -8.84
C GLY A 361 -7.82 -16.30 -9.30
N ARG A 362 -8.83 -17.17 -9.20
CA ARG A 362 -8.73 -18.59 -9.58
C ARG A 362 -9.81 -18.97 -10.59
N THR A 363 -9.48 -19.94 -11.46
CA THR A 363 -10.42 -20.43 -12.49
C THR A 363 -11.62 -21.14 -11.89
N PRO A 364 -12.81 -21.06 -12.54
CA PRO A 364 -13.96 -21.88 -12.16
C PRO A 364 -13.82 -23.35 -12.55
N VAL A 365 -12.80 -23.71 -13.30
CA VAL A 365 -12.47 -25.09 -13.69
C VAL A 365 -11.45 -25.71 -12.76
N SER A 366 -11.50 -27.03 -12.62
CA SER A 366 -10.55 -27.77 -11.78
C SER A 366 -9.17 -27.85 -12.41
N GLU A 367 -8.13 -27.75 -11.59
CA GLU A 367 -6.78 -28.19 -11.90
C GLU A 367 -6.44 -29.36 -10.98
N SER A 368 -5.73 -30.36 -11.51
CA SER A 368 -5.34 -31.56 -10.76
C SER A 368 -6.52 -32.24 -10.00
N GLY A 369 -7.75 -32.04 -10.49
CA GLY A 369 -8.99 -32.56 -9.91
C GLY A 369 -9.58 -31.77 -8.75
N HIS A 370 -8.78 -31.18 -7.91
CA HIS A 370 -9.21 -30.55 -6.64
C HIS A 370 -8.61 -29.17 -6.37
N GLY A 371 -7.90 -28.60 -7.30
CA GLY A 371 -7.34 -27.25 -7.27
C GLY A 371 -7.97 -26.35 -8.31
N ARG A 372 -7.47 -25.12 -8.42
CA ARG A 372 -7.84 -24.16 -9.44
C ARG A 372 -6.59 -23.50 -10.01
N ASP A 373 -6.55 -23.30 -11.33
CA ASP A 373 -5.51 -22.54 -12.00
C ASP A 373 -5.68 -21.04 -11.81
N HIS A 374 -4.71 -20.26 -12.22
CA HIS A 374 -4.69 -18.79 -12.14
C HIS A 374 -5.73 -18.17 -13.07
N ASN A 375 -6.43 -17.15 -12.61
CA ASN A 375 -7.37 -16.37 -13.40
C ASN A 375 -7.15 -14.87 -13.23
N HIS A 376 -6.50 -14.24 -14.21
CA HIS A 376 -6.29 -12.81 -14.26
C HIS A 376 -7.35 -12.04 -15.07
N TRP A 377 -8.29 -12.76 -15.72
CA TRP A 377 -9.30 -12.17 -16.58
C TRP A 377 -10.51 -11.59 -15.86
N GLY A 378 -10.70 -12.00 -14.60
CA GLY A 378 -11.78 -11.50 -13.75
C GLY A 378 -11.61 -12.05 -12.34
N PHE A 379 -11.41 -11.17 -11.36
CA PHE A 379 -11.29 -11.54 -9.97
C PHE A 379 -11.83 -10.45 -9.05
N THR A 380 -12.02 -10.80 -7.79
CA THR A 380 -12.63 -9.91 -6.80
C THR A 380 -11.57 -9.32 -5.88
N MET A 381 -11.66 -8.02 -5.70
CA MET A 381 -11.03 -7.28 -4.60
C MET A 381 -12.12 -6.56 -3.82
N TRP A 382 -11.82 -6.08 -2.63
CA TRP A 382 -12.72 -5.17 -1.95
C TRP A 382 -11.95 -3.96 -1.37
N LEU A 383 -12.68 -2.87 -1.22
CA LEU A 383 -12.23 -1.60 -0.67
C LEU A 383 -13.09 -1.24 0.53
N ALA A 384 -12.52 -0.51 1.51
CA ALA A 384 -13.27 0.05 2.63
C ALA A 384 -12.65 1.36 3.11
N GLY A 385 -13.45 2.21 3.74
CA GLY A 385 -13.02 3.47 4.33
C GLY A 385 -12.48 4.48 3.34
N GLY A 386 -11.86 5.55 3.84
CA GLY A 386 -11.19 6.57 3.01
C GLY A 386 -12.07 7.15 1.90
N GLY A 387 -13.38 7.34 2.14
CA GLY A 387 -14.33 7.86 1.17
C GLY A 387 -14.81 6.84 0.12
N ILE A 388 -14.62 5.55 0.37
CA ILE A 388 -15.23 4.47 -0.43
C ILE A 388 -16.64 4.22 0.07
N ARG A 389 -17.58 4.05 -0.85
CA ARG A 389 -18.98 3.72 -0.54
C ARG A 389 -19.08 2.26 -0.06
N GLY A 390 -19.39 2.06 1.22
CA GLY A 390 -19.62 0.75 1.80
C GLY A 390 -20.98 0.15 1.41
N GLY A 391 -21.17 -1.15 1.70
CA GLY A 391 -22.42 -1.87 1.49
C GLY A 391 -22.79 -2.11 0.03
N MET A 392 -21.80 -2.13 -0.89
CA MET A 392 -22.09 -2.28 -2.31
C MET A 392 -21.22 -3.34 -3.00
N THR A 393 -21.73 -3.81 -4.13
CA THR A 393 -20.96 -4.63 -5.09
C THR A 393 -20.84 -3.87 -6.39
N TYR A 394 -19.62 -3.82 -6.97
CA TYR A 394 -19.34 -3.15 -8.22
C TYR A 394 -18.80 -4.11 -9.27
N GLY A 395 -19.36 -4.03 -10.47
CA GLY A 395 -19.01 -4.88 -11.59
C GLY A 395 -19.40 -6.35 -11.42
N ALA A 396 -19.20 -7.13 -12.46
CA ALA A 396 -19.50 -8.56 -12.46
C ALA A 396 -18.53 -9.34 -13.35
N THR A 397 -18.31 -10.61 -12.99
CA THR A 397 -17.75 -11.62 -13.90
C THR A 397 -18.90 -12.34 -14.64
N ASP A 398 -18.54 -13.03 -15.72
CA ASP A 398 -19.49 -13.86 -16.47
C ASP A 398 -20.18 -14.92 -15.57
N GLU A 399 -21.15 -15.64 -16.13
CA GLU A 399 -21.92 -16.62 -15.38
C GLU A 399 -21.08 -17.73 -14.73
N PHE A 400 -19.91 -18.03 -15.30
CA PHE A 400 -19.00 -19.05 -14.78
C PHE A 400 -17.92 -18.46 -13.85
N GLY A 401 -17.67 -17.14 -13.92
CA GLY A 401 -16.62 -16.48 -13.15
C GLY A 401 -15.25 -16.48 -13.82
N PHE A 402 -15.18 -16.56 -15.16
CA PHE A 402 -13.93 -16.49 -15.90
C PHE A 402 -13.47 -15.05 -16.16
N ARG A 403 -14.36 -14.19 -16.71
CA ARG A 403 -14.01 -12.87 -17.21
C ARG A 403 -14.84 -11.79 -16.57
N ALA A 404 -14.24 -10.65 -16.36
CA ALA A 404 -14.99 -9.43 -16.06
C ALA A 404 -15.80 -9.02 -17.29
N VAL A 405 -17.13 -8.87 -17.13
CA VAL A 405 -18.08 -8.57 -18.22
C VAL A 405 -18.83 -7.27 -17.98
N GLU A 406 -18.89 -6.79 -16.74
CA GLU A 406 -19.56 -5.54 -16.38
C GLU A 406 -18.61 -4.68 -15.57
N ASN A 407 -18.56 -3.39 -15.88
CA ASN A 407 -17.76 -2.38 -15.18
C ASN A 407 -16.33 -2.87 -14.88
N ARG A 408 -15.62 -3.24 -15.95
CA ARG A 408 -14.26 -3.78 -15.87
C ARG A 408 -13.31 -2.79 -15.22
N VAL A 409 -12.58 -3.24 -14.19
CA VAL A 409 -11.60 -2.46 -13.43
C VAL A 409 -10.20 -2.99 -13.70
N THR A 410 -9.32 -2.16 -14.23
CA THR A 410 -7.90 -2.49 -14.36
C THR A 410 -7.14 -2.13 -13.08
N VAL A 411 -5.94 -2.68 -12.91
CA VAL A 411 -5.04 -2.29 -11.82
C VAL A 411 -4.74 -0.79 -11.84
N HIS A 412 -4.65 -0.19 -13.04
CA HIS A 412 -4.41 1.24 -13.17
C HIS A 412 -5.61 2.09 -12.72
N ASP A 413 -6.85 1.61 -12.93
CA ASP A 413 -8.06 2.28 -12.45
C ASP A 413 -8.13 2.23 -10.91
N LEU A 414 -7.73 1.08 -10.33
CA LEU A 414 -7.59 0.97 -8.88
C LEU A 414 -6.56 1.99 -8.35
N HIS A 415 -5.38 2.06 -8.96
CA HIS A 415 -4.34 3.04 -8.58
C HIS A 415 -4.83 4.48 -8.73
N ALA A 416 -5.49 4.82 -9.83
CA ALA A 416 -6.04 6.15 -10.07
C ALA A 416 -7.06 6.52 -8.98
N THR A 417 -7.93 5.57 -8.60
CA THR A 417 -8.96 5.75 -7.56
C THR A 417 -8.34 5.96 -6.18
N LEU A 418 -7.34 5.15 -5.82
CA LEU A 418 -6.63 5.30 -4.54
C LEU A 418 -5.89 6.64 -4.45
N LEU A 419 -5.17 7.04 -5.51
CA LEU A 419 -4.48 8.33 -5.56
C LEU A 419 -5.46 9.51 -5.52
N HIS A 420 -6.63 9.37 -6.17
CA HIS A 420 -7.69 10.38 -6.09
C HIS A 420 -8.16 10.59 -4.65
N GLN A 421 -8.48 9.53 -3.92
CA GLN A 421 -8.91 9.65 -2.52
C GLN A 421 -7.83 10.25 -1.61
N LEU A 422 -6.55 10.07 -1.96
CA LEU A 422 -5.41 10.70 -1.30
C LEU A 422 -5.18 12.17 -1.72
N GLY A 423 -6.05 12.73 -2.57
CA GLY A 423 -6.00 14.12 -3.02
C GLY A 423 -5.11 14.37 -4.24
N PHE A 424 -4.71 13.34 -4.97
CA PHE A 424 -3.86 13.48 -6.15
C PHE A 424 -4.61 13.22 -7.45
N ASP A 425 -4.38 14.09 -8.42
CA ASP A 425 -4.56 13.74 -9.82
C ASP A 425 -3.42 12.79 -10.22
N HIS A 426 -3.77 11.53 -10.53
CA HIS A 426 -2.80 10.47 -10.86
C HIS A 426 -2.00 10.77 -12.13
N GLU A 427 -2.48 11.69 -13.00
CA GLU A 427 -1.77 12.12 -14.19
C GLU A 427 -0.71 13.19 -13.89
N ARG A 428 -0.89 13.95 -12.80
CA ARG A 428 -0.01 15.03 -12.38
C ARG A 428 0.99 14.61 -11.30
N LEU A 429 0.75 13.51 -10.60
CA LEU A 429 1.72 12.95 -9.67
C LEU A 429 2.82 12.24 -10.46
N THR A 430 3.85 12.99 -10.84
CA THR A 430 4.94 12.53 -11.70
C THR A 430 6.30 12.62 -11.01
N TYR A 431 7.25 11.84 -11.51
CA TYR A 431 8.66 11.93 -11.15
C TYR A 431 9.53 11.90 -12.40
N ARG A 432 10.42 12.90 -12.53
CA ARG A 432 11.34 13.01 -13.66
C ARG A 432 12.51 12.06 -13.51
N TYR A 433 12.63 11.09 -14.40
CA TYR A 433 13.72 10.13 -14.41
C TYR A 433 14.18 9.86 -15.85
N SER A 434 15.50 9.86 -16.08
CA SER A 434 16.10 9.60 -17.41
C SER A 434 15.42 10.38 -18.55
N GLY A 435 15.07 11.65 -18.33
CA GLY A 435 14.50 12.53 -19.35
C GLY A 435 13.00 12.40 -19.58
N ARG A 436 12.30 11.46 -18.90
CA ARG A 436 10.86 11.25 -18.97
C ARG A 436 10.20 11.52 -17.62
N ASP A 437 8.97 12.05 -17.64
CA ASP A 437 8.11 12.11 -16.46
C ASP A 437 7.33 10.81 -16.35
N PHE A 438 7.60 10.07 -15.28
CA PHE A 438 6.91 8.82 -14.95
C PHE A 438 5.79 9.05 -13.95
N ARG A 439 4.74 8.26 -14.03
CA ARG A 439 3.64 8.20 -13.08
C ARG A 439 3.25 6.75 -12.81
N LEU A 440 2.61 6.46 -11.68
CA LEU A 440 2.21 5.11 -11.28
C LEU A 440 1.30 4.43 -12.32
N THR A 441 0.38 5.20 -12.89
CA THR A 441 -0.63 4.71 -13.84
C THR A 441 -0.14 4.67 -15.29
N ASP A 442 1.09 5.06 -15.58
CA ASP A 442 1.65 5.23 -16.93
C ASP A 442 0.69 6.06 -17.82
N ILE A 443 0.23 5.54 -18.94
CA ILE A 443 -0.74 6.20 -19.85
C ILE A 443 -2.19 5.77 -19.60
N HIS A 444 -2.44 4.98 -18.54
CA HIS A 444 -3.71 4.34 -18.24
C HIS A 444 -4.33 4.92 -16.96
N GLY A 445 -5.45 4.31 -16.55
CA GLY A 445 -6.12 4.57 -15.29
C GLY A 445 -7.26 5.58 -15.43
N GLN A 446 -8.40 5.20 -14.89
CA GLN A 446 -9.57 6.06 -14.72
C GLN A 446 -10.06 5.93 -13.28
N VAL A 447 -10.42 7.05 -12.68
CA VAL A 447 -11.03 7.04 -11.34
C VAL A 447 -12.40 6.36 -11.41
N ILE A 448 -12.62 5.36 -10.57
CA ILE A 448 -13.89 4.64 -10.49
C ILE A 448 -14.84 5.46 -9.61
N SER A 449 -15.46 6.48 -10.18
CA SER A 449 -16.32 7.43 -9.45
C SER A 449 -17.51 6.77 -8.76
N ASP A 450 -18.04 5.69 -9.32
CA ASP A 450 -19.22 4.99 -8.80
C ASP A 450 -18.99 4.31 -7.45
N VAL A 451 -17.74 4.04 -7.07
CA VAL A 451 -17.39 3.45 -5.77
C VAL A 451 -17.07 4.50 -4.71
N LEU A 452 -17.09 5.78 -5.05
CA LEU A 452 -16.81 6.89 -4.14
C LEU A 452 -18.10 7.38 -3.44
N ALA A 453 -17.96 7.78 -2.15
CA ALA A 453 -19.06 8.26 -1.31
C ALA A 453 -19.42 9.73 -1.59
#